data_d0c0daec239bb75d3cc734badddbde9f
#
_entry.id   d0c0daec239bb75d3cc734badddbde9f
#
_cell.length_a   1.000
_cell.length_b   1.000
_cell.length_c   1.000
_cell.angle_alpha   90.00
_cell.angle_beta   90.00
_cell.angle_gamma   90.00
#
_symmetry.space_group_name_H-M   'P 1'
#
loop_
_entity.id
_entity.type
_entity.pdbx_description
1 polymer ?
#
loop_
_entity_poly.entity_id
_entity_poly.type
_entity_poly.pdbx_seq_one_letter_code
_entity_poly.pdbx_strand_id
1 'polypeptide(L)'
;MRKEVLFAVAAGILFGIILAFGIWRANSALKPESQPQSTESQPQATKTQNSEEFAIALILPDQYDVITQSPVLVSGVTSAGSWVLLSGEEEDYIIRVDETGKFEQEVELTPAVNQIIISSFNSEGNSVSQNLTIVYSTEFQE
;
A
#
# COMPACT_ATOMS: atom_id res chain seq x y z
N MET A 1 22.27 43.11 -37.16
CA MET A 1 22.23 41.74 -36.60
C MET A 1 22.04 40.80 -37.78
N ARG A 2 22.91 39.83 -37.92
CA ARG A 2 22.87 38.92 -39.10
C ARG A 2 21.66 37.98 -38.94
N LYS A 3 20.82 37.94 -39.95
CA LYS A 3 19.59 37.13 -40.00
C LYS A 3 19.89 35.66 -39.68
N GLU A 4 21.08 35.19 -40.03
CA GLU A 4 21.57 33.82 -39.77
C GLU A 4 21.64 33.48 -38.29
N VAL A 5 22.05 34.42 -37.40
CA VAL A 5 22.11 34.19 -35.94
C VAL A 5 20.71 34.09 -35.38
N LEU A 6 19.77 34.86 -35.90
CA LEU A 6 18.37 34.82 -35.44
C LEU A 6 17.71 33.49 -35.81
N PHE A 7 17.99 32.96 -36.98
CA PHE A 7 17.51 31.63 -37.40
C PHE A 7 18.17 30.50 -36.60
N ALA A 8 19.45 30.61 -36.26
CA ALA A 8 20.13 29.63 -35.43
C ALA A 8 19.54 29.57 -34.01
N VAL A 9 19.28 30.72 -33.40
CA VAL A 9 18.68 30.82 -32.06
C VAL A 9 17.25 30.30 -32.09
N ALA A 10 16.44 30.64 -33.08
CA ALA A 10 15.06 30.14 -33.20
C ALA A 10 15.02 28.62 -33.39
N ALA A 11 15.91 28.04 -34.19
CA ALA A 11 16.02 26.60 -34.35
C ALA A 11 16.43 25.89 -33.06
N GLY A 12 17.35 26.47 -32.31
CA GLY A 12 17.78 25.93 -30.99
C GLY A 12 16.65 25.91 -29.95
N ILE A 13 15.86 26.98 -29.89
CA ILE A 13 14.70 27.05 -29.00
C ILE A 13 13.64 26.00 -29.39
N LEU A 14 13.31 25.87 -30.67
CA LEU A 14 12.37 24.87 -31.16
C LEU A 14 12.82 23.44 -30.82
N PHE A 15 14.08 23.13 -31.02
CA PHE A 15 14.65 21.82 -30.70
C PHE A 15 14.63 21.55 -29.20
N GLY A 16 14.93 22.55 -28.38
CA GLY A 16 14.87 22.48 -26.93
C GLY A 16 13.45 22.17 -26.42
N ILE A 17 12.42 22.81 -26.99
CA ILE A 17 11.01 22.58 -26.63
C ILE A 17 10.58 21.14 -26.99
N ILE A 18 10.98 20.63 -28.15
CA ILE A 18 10.66 19.27 -28.58
C ILE A 18 11.26 18.23 -27.62
N LEU A 19 12.52 18.41 -27.24
CA LEU A 19 13.20 17.51 -26.31
C LEU A 19 12.56 17.59 -24.91
N ALA A 20 12.30 18.80 -24.41
CA ALA A 20 11.67 18.99 -23.09
C ALA A 20 10.27 18.37 -23.05
N PHE A 21 9.47 18.55 -24.10
CA PHE A 21 8.14 17.96 -24.21
C PHE A 21 8.19 16.42 -24.30
N GLY A 22 9.16 15.90 -25.06
CA GLY A 22 9.36 14.44 -25.19
C GLY A 22 9.72 13.81 -23.85
N ILE A 23 10.66 14.39 -23.10
CA ILE A 23 11.06 13.91 -21.77
C ILE A 23 9.91 14.05 -20.77
N TRP A 24 9.18 15.16 -20.79
CA TRP A 24 8.03 15.37 -19.92
C TRP A 24 6.92 14.32 -20.17
N ARG A 25 6.61 14.06 -21.45
CA ARG A 25 5.61 13.05 -21.81
C ARG A 25 6.05 11.63 -21.44
N ALA A 26 7.32 11.28 -21.63
CA ALA A 26 7.86 9.98 -21.24
C ALA A 26 7.81 9.79 -19.72
N ASN A 27 8.17 10.84 -18.94
CA ASN A 27 8.12 10.79 -17.48
C ASN A 27 6.68 10.77 -16.94
N SER A 28 5.72 11.38 -17.65
CA SER A 28 4.30 11.33 -17.29
C SER A 28 3.68 9.95 -17.57
N ALA A 29 4.18 9.21 -18.55
CA ALA A 29 3.72 7.85 -18.84
C ALA A 29 4.24 6.80 -17.84
N LEU A 30 5.30 7.13 -17.08
CA LEU A 30 5.91 6.27 -16.07
C LEU A 30 5.41 6.58 -14.63
N LYS A 31 4.59 7.62 -14.46
CA LYS A 31 3.94 7.82 -13.16
C LYS A 31 2.79 6.83 -13.05
N PRO A 32 2.75 5.98 -12.01
CA PRO A 32 1.53 5.29 -11.67
C PRO A 32 0.47 6.35 -11.43
N GLU A 33 -0.67 6.20 -12.04
CA GLU A 33 -1.81 7.11 -12.02
C GLU A 33 -2.25 7.33 -10.58
N SER A 34 -1.74 8.41 -9.97
CA SER A 34 -2.29 8.91 -8.72
C SER A 34 -3.63 9.51 -9.05
N GLN A 35 -4.69 8.80 -8.74
CA GLN A 35 -6.06 9.30 -8.85
C GLN A 35 -6.20 10.63 -8.09
N PRO A 36 -6.92 11.61 -8.65
CA PRO A 36 -7.16 12.87 -7.96
C PRO A 36 -7.99 12.63 -6.71
N GLN A 37 -7.42 13.00 -5.58
CA GLN A 37 -8.05 13.05 -4.29
C GLN A 37 -9.19 14.09 -4.34
N SER A 38 -10.41 13.65 -4.54
CA SER A 38 -11.59 14.47 -4.27
C SER A 38 -12.02 14.26 -2.83
N THR A 39 -11.78 15.28 -2.03
CA THR A 39 -12.40 15.51 -0.73
C THR A 39 -13.91 15.46 -0.90
N GLU A 40 -14.60 14.54 -0.24
CA GLU A 40 -15.76 14.81 0.59
C GLU A 40 -16.38 13.52 1.11
N SER A 41 -16.61 13.56 2.41
CA SER A 41 -17.19 12.51 3.24
C SER A 41 -18.60 12.15 2.83
N GLN A 42 -18.87 10.85 2.61
CA GLN A 42 -20.14 10.24 3.01
C GLN A 42 -20.02 8.71 3.05
N PRO A 43 -20.58 8.04 4.06
CA PRO A 43 -20.54 6.59 4.15
C PRO A 43 -21.54 6.02 3.14
N GLN A 44 -21.07 5.67 1.97
CA GLN A 44 -21.88 4.97 0.99
C GLN A 44 -21.71 3.47 1.17
N ALA A 45 -22.71 2.85 1.77
CA ALA A 45 -22.87 1.41 1.77
C ALA A 45 -22.86 0.90 0.33
N THR A 46 -21.73 0.39 -0.12
CA THR A 46 -21.62 -0.23 -1.43
C THR A 46 -22.24 -1.62 -1.37
N LYS A 47 -23.28 -1.77 -2.14
CA LYS A 47 -24.03 -3.00 -2.36
C LYS A 47 -23.08 -4.13 -2.72
N THR A 48 -23.18 -5.19 -1.93
CA THR A 48 -22.73 -6.54 -2.23
C THR A 48 -23.12 -6.94 -3.65
N GLN A 49 -22.16 -6.99 -4.56
CA GLN A 49 -22.23 -7.89 -5.70
C GLN A 49 -21.42 -9.14 -5.32
N ASN A 50 -22.13 -10.26 -5.24
CA ASN A 50 -21.59 -11.59 -5.06
C ASN A 50 -20.65 -11.95 -6.22
N SER A 51 -19.41 -11.59 -6.05
CA SER A 51 -18.25 -12.41 -6.41
C SER A 51 -17.58 -12.66 -5.08
N GLU A 52 -17.20 -13.87 -4.77
CA GLU A 52 -16.32 -14.15 -3.63
C GLU A 52 -14.98 -13.46 -3.94
N GLU A 53 -14.94 -12.16 -3.72
CA GLU A 53 -13.76 -11.35 -3.96
C GLU A 53 -12.72 -11.75 -2.92
N PHE A 54 -11.60 -12.28 -3.40
CA PHE A 54 -10.50 -12.65 -2.54
C PHE A 54 -10.02 -11.43 -1.79
N ALA A 55 -10.29 -11.36 -0.48
CA ALA A 55 -10.10 -10.18 0.34
C ALA A 55 -9.48 -10.53 1.71
N ILE A 56 -8.89 -9.53 2.35
CA ILE A 56 -8.46 -9.59 3.75
C ILE A 56 -9.31 -8.59 4.54
N ALA A 57 -9.84 -9.03 5.68
CA ALA A 57 -10.43 -8.14 6.67
C ALA A 57 -9.67 -8.29 7.98
N LEU A 58 -9.01 -7.23 8.42
CA LEU A 58 -8.34 -7.18 9.72
C LEU A 58 -9.38 -7.02 10.84
N ILE A 59 -9.12 -7.70 11.96
CA ILE A 59 -9.93 -7.62 13.18
C ILE A 59 -9.16 -6.86 14.26
N LEU A 60 -7.89 -7.16 14.45
CA LEU A 60 -7.00 -6.52 15.43
C LEU A 60 -5.58 -6.45 14.89
N PRO A 61 -4.83 -5.39 15.26
CA PRO A 61 -5.29 -4.13 15.85
C PRO A 61 -5.94 -3.22 14.81
N ASP A 62 -6.54 -2.11 15.25
CA ASP A 62 -7.05 -1.10 14.35
C ASP A 62 -5.92 -0.29 13.70
N GLN A 63 -6.21 0.30 12.55
CA GLN A 63 -5.27 1.18 11.86
C GLN A 63 -4.95 2.40 12.70
N TYR A 64 -3.66 2.68 12.90
CA TYR A 64 -3.12 3.76 13.72
C TYR A 64 -3.29 3.59 15.23
N ASP A 65 -3.57 2.39 15.71
CA ASP A 65 -3.59 2.10 17.14
C ASP A 65 -2.24 2.40 17.81
N VAL A 66 -2.33 2.80 19.09
CA VAL A 66 -1.17 2.96 19.98
C VAL A 66 -1.08 1.73 20.88
N ILE A 67 -0.06 0.93 20.64
CA ILE A 67 0.20 -0.32 21.36
C ILE A 67 1.25 -0.05 22.45
N THR A 68 1.02 -0.61 23.64
CA THR A 68 1.92 -0.45 24.78
C THR A 68 2.69 -1.71 25.15
N GLN A 69 2.44 -2.80 24.42
CA GLN A 69 3.09 -4.10 24.62
C GLN A 69 3.56 -4.68 23.30
N SER A 70 4.70 -5.35 23.34
CA SER A 70 5.22 -6.17 22.21
C SER A 70 5.52 -7.57 22.77
N PRO A 71 5.18 -8.65 22.04
CA PRO A 71 4.53 -8.66 20.72
C PRO A 71 3.05 -8.24 20.77
N VAL A 72 2.51 -7.86 19.58
CA VAL A 72 1.09 -7.54 19.37
C VAL A 72 0.41 -8.69 18.61
N LEU A 73 -0.82 -9.04 18.99
CA LEU A 73 -1.62 -10.00 18.26
C LEU A 73 -2.26 -9.34 17.04
N VAL A 74 -1.85 -9.76 15.85
CA VAL A 74 -2.49 -9.39 14.59
C VAL A 74 -3.46 -10.51 14.18
N SER A 75 -4.73 -10.17 13.97
CA SER A 75 -5.76 -11.13 13.60
C SER A 75 -6.66 -10.60 12.49
N GLY A 76 -7.22 -11.53 11.73
CA GLY A 76 -8.10 -11.20 10.62
C GLY A 76 -8.77 -12.41 10.00
N VAL A 77 -9.50 -12.16 8.94
CA VAL A 77 -10.15 -13.19 8.13
C VAL A 77 -9.82 -13.00 6.65
N THR A 78 -9.66 -14.10 5.95
CA THR A 78 -9.47 -14.16 4.50
C THR A 78 -10.07 -15.47 3.99
N SER A 79 -9.84 -15.84 2.74
CA SER A 79 -10.34 -17.10 2.20
C SER A 79 -9.71 -18.32 2.87
N ALA A 80 -10.54 -19.30 3.20
CA ALA A 80 -10.10 -20.56 3.81
C ALA A 80 -9.03 -21.25 2.94
N GLY A 81 -8.04 -21.87 3.59
CA GLY A 81 -6.97 -22.60 2.91
C GLY A 81 -5.93 -21.75 2.18
N SER A 82 -6.06 -20.42 2.21
CA SER A 82 -5.05 -19.49 1.70
C SER A 82 -3.83 -19.41 2.62
N TRP A 83 -2.82 -18.69 2.15
CA TRP A 83 -1.65 -18.34 2.92
C TRP A 83 -1.68 -16.85 3.24
N VAL A 84 -1.25 -16.48 4.44
CA VAL A 84 -1.08 -15.09 4.85
C VAL A 84 0.38 -14.87 5.19
N LEU A 85 0.98 -13.86 4.56
CA LEU A 85 2.29 -13.31 4.90
C LEU A 85 2.07 -12.01 5.66
N LEU A 86 2.65 -11.93 6.87
CA LEU A 86 2.79 -10.69 7.61
C LEU A 86 4.26 -10.28 7.55
N SER A 87 4.55 -9.16 6.91
CA SER A 87 5.91 -8.63 6.81
C SER A 87 6.01 -7.41 7.71
N GLY A 88 6.75 -7.57 8.81
CA GLY A 88 7.01 -6.55 9.82
C GLY A 88 8.38 -5.90 9.65
N GLU A 89 8.78 -5.07 10.63
CA GLU A 89 10.10 -4.42 10.65
C GLU A 89 11.22 -5.39 11.06
N GLU A 90 10.92 -6.35 11.96
CA GLU A 90 11.90 -7.29 12.50
C GLU A 90 11.86 -8.63 11.77
N GLU A 91 10.67 -9.19 11.55
CA GLU A 91 10.48 -10.54 11.03
C GLU A 91 9.29 -10.65 10.08
N ASP A 92 9.35 -11.67 9.24
CA ASP A 92 8.27 -12.09 8.35
C ASP A 92 7.64 -13.38 8.85
N TYR A 93 6.30 -13.43 8.88
CA TYR A 93 5.54 -14.59 9.32
C TYR A 93 4.68 -15.12 8.19
N ILE A 94 4.74 -16.45 7.95
CA ILE A 94 3.88 -17.11 6.97
C ILE A 94 2.94 -18.06 7.70
N ILE A 95 1.64 -17.85 7.52
CA ILE A 95 0.59 -18.61 8.18
C ILE A 95 -0.26 -19.30 7.13
N ARG A 96 -0.62 -20.54 7.36
CA ARG A 96 -1.66 -21.21 6.59
C ARG A 96 -3.00 -21.00 7.28
N VAL A 97 -3.92 -20.40 6.56
CA VAL A 97 -5.28 -20.12 7.05
C VAL A 97 -6.08 -21.42 7.11
N ASP A 98 -6.79 -21.61 8.19
CA ASP A 98 -7.61 -22.80 8.43
C ASP A 98 -8.91 -22.80 7.61
N GLU A 99 -9.77 -23.80 7.86
CA GLU A 99 -11.06 -23.95 7.18
C GLU A 99 -12.07 -22.86 7.57
N THR A 100 -11.83 -22.12 8.67
CA THR A 100 -12.69 -21.02 9.11
C THR A 100 -12.33 -19.68 8.44
N GLY A 101 -11.20 -19.62 7.74
CA GLY A 101 -10.71 -18.42 7.12
C GLY A 101 -10.05 -17.43 8.09
N LYS A 102 -9.84 -17.81 9.35
CA LYS A 102 -9.22 -16.95 10.37
C LYS A 102 -7.71 -17.16 10.40
N PHE A 103 -7.01 -16.07 10.70
CA PHE A 103 -5.58 -16.10 11.03
C PHE A 103 -5.31 -15.24 12.26
N GLU A 104 -4.32 -15.65 13.03
CA GLU A 104 -3.84 -14.96 14.22
C GLU A 104 -2.32 -15.16 14.30
N GLN A 105 -1.58 -14.09 14.55
CA GLN A 105 -0.13 -14.11 14.70
C GLN A 105 0.34 -13.03 15.66
N GLU A 106 1.20 -13.38 16.58
CA GLU A 106 1.96 -12.43 17.38
C GLU A 106 3.11 -11.86 16.55
N VAL A 107 3.22 -10.53 16.48
CA VAL A 107 4.22 -9.81 15.71
C VAL A 107 5.02 -8.91 16.65
N GLU A 108 6.34 -9.04 16.59
CA GLU A 108 7.27 -8.18 17.32
C GLU A 108 7.25 -6.76 16.74
N LEU A 109 7.27 -5.77 17.66
CA LEU A 109 7.23 -4.36 17.30
C LEU A 109 8.50 -3.64 17.75
N THR A 110 8.99 -2.75 16.90
CA THR A 110 10.02 -1.78 17.27
C THR A 110 9.39 -0.54 17.90
N PRO A 111 10.05 0.14 18.86
CA PRO A 111 9.54 1.40 19.39
C PRO A 111 9.32 2.44 18.29
N ALA A 112 8.23 3.18 18.37
CA ALA A 112 7.72 4.18 17.42
C ALA A 112 6.75 3.59 16.38
N VAL A 113 6.77 4.07 15.13
CA VAL A 113 5.84 3.68 14.06
C VAL A 113 6.29 2.36 13.45
N ASN A 114 5.39 1.38 13.37
CA ASN A 114 5.57 0.11 12.69
C ASN A 114 4.63 0.02 11.50
N GLN A 115 5.12 -0.49 10.39
CA GLN A 115 4.32 -0.80 9.21
C GLN A 115 4.36 -2.31 8.99
N ILE A 116 3.20 -2.94 9.01
CA ILE A 116 3.05 -4.38 8.76
C ILE A 116 2.29 -4.54 7.44
N ILE A 117 2.92 -5.20 6.47
CA ILE A 117 2.28 -5.54 5.20
C ILE A 117 1.66 -6.92 5.36
N ILE A 118 0.36 -7.00 5.17
CA ILE A 118 -0.40 -8.24 5.29
C ILE A 118 -0.85 -8.64 3.89
N SER A 119 -0.33 -9.76 3.40
CA SER A 119 -0.62 -10.28 2.06
C SER A 119 -1.26 -11.65 2.14
N SER A 120 -2.42 -11.83 1.54
CA SER A 120 -3.04 -13.14 1.38
C SER A 120 -2.92 -13.62 -0.05
N PHE A 121 -2.68 -14.92 -0.24
CA PHE A 121 -2.58 -15.55 -1.55
C PHE A 121 -3.11 -16.99 -1.50
N ASN A 122 -3.70 -17.41 -2.60
CA ASN A 122 -4.25 -18.75 -2.75
C ASN A 122 -3.52 -19.57 -3.83
N SER A 123 -3.86 -20.84 -3.92
CA SER A 123 -3.27 -21.76 -4.92
C SER A 123 -3.66 -21.44 -6.37
N GLU A 124 -4.67 -20.62 -6.59
CA GLU A 124 -5.14 -20.19 -7.91
C GLU A 124 -4.34 -19.01 -8.45
N GLY A 125 -3.46 -18.41 -7.62
CA GLY A 125 -2.65 -17.25 -7.97
C GLY A 125 -3.32 -15.91 -7.66
N ASN A 126 -4.47 -15.89 -7.00
CA ASN A 126 -5.06 -14.65 -6.50
C ASN A 126 -4.27 -14.16 -5.29
N SER A 127 -4.07 -12.86 -5.22
CA SER A 127 -3.41 -12.21 -4.07
C SER A 127 -4.04 -10.87 -3.76
N VAL A 128 -4.02 -10.51 -2.48
CA VAL A 128 -4.47 -9.21 -1.98
C VAL A 128 -3.54 -8.79 -0.86
N SER A 129 -3.25 -7.49 -0.76
CA SER A 129 -2.38 -6.95 0.30
C SER A 129 -3.03 -5.74 0.95
N GLN A 130 -2.79 -5.60 2.25
CA GLN A 130 -3.24 -4.49 3.07
C GLN A 130 -2.09 -4.02 3.97
N ASN A 131 -1.96 -2.71 4.16
CA ASN A 131 -0.98 -2.13 5.08
C ASN A 131 -1.65 -1.83 6.42
N LEU A 132 -1.02 -2.26 7.51
CA LEU A 132 -1.36 -1.90 8.87
C LEU A 132 -0.25 -1.01 9.43
N THR A 133 -0.61 0.17 9.88
CA THR A 133 0.31 1.10 10.56
C THR A 133 -0.13 1.23 12.01
N ILE A 134 0.76 0.95 12.94
CA ILE A 134 0.54 1.05 14.38
C ILE A 134 1.73 1.75 15.05
N VAL A 135 1.52 2.29 16.23
CA VAL A 135 2.56 2.96 17.02
C VAL A 135 2.80 2.15 18.27
N TYR A 136 4.04 1.70 18.47
CA TYR A 136 4.45 1.09 19.74
C TYR A 136 5.11 2.15 20.62
N SER A 137 4.50 2.42 21.79
CA SER A 137 5.01 3.36 22.78
C SER A 137 5.31 2.67 24.10
N THR A 138 6.53 2.85 24.57
CA THR A 138 6.97 2.35 25.88
C THR A 138 6.75 3.35 27.02
N GLU A 139 6.28 4.58 26.70
CA GLU A 139 6.13 5.66 27.69
C GLU A 139 4.88 5.52 28.57
N PHE A 140 3.93 4.67 28.17
CA PHE A 140 2.68 4.47 28.91
C PHE A 140 2.67 3.19 29.76
N GLN A 141 3.84 2.64 30.08
CA GLN A 141 3.95 1.54 31.03
C GLN A 141 4.03 2.14 32.44
N GLU A 142 2.88 2.26 33.12
CA GLU A 142 2.79 2.51 34.56
C GLU A 142 2.74 1.19 35.37
#